data_6e9b0faca7544beec5182bf75eaa56ab
#
_entry.id   6e9b0faca7544beec5182bf75eaa56ab
#
_cell.length_a   1.000
_cell.length_b   1.000
_cell.length_c   1.000
_cell.angle_alpha   90.00
_cell.angle_beta   90.00
_cell.angle_gamma   90.00
#
_symmetry.space_group_name_H-M   'P 1'
#
loop_
_entity.id
_entity.type
_entity.pdbx_description
1 polymer ?
#
loop_
_entity_poly.entity_id
_entity_poly.type
_entity_poly.pdbx_seq_one_letter_code
_entity_poly.pdbx_strand_id
1 'polypeptide(L)'
;MTKATRAAQTTWLIILSLISQLAVWVALVSQYGDSREMDGKCFGSMPATVDEGSPIMADVTFMPIGRACVYEETSGGSITVQTGHDVTIAAFLGTAVCLTASIAAWVHWKRLTPMQRLLPGVALFFLALGWITIWLHAAAR
;
A
#
# COMPACT_ATOMS: atom_id res chain seq x y z
N MET A 1 14.69 27.66 -20.94
CA MET A 1 13.68 27.36 -19.91
C MET A 1 13.56 28.58 -18.98
N THR A 2 12.39 29.15 -18.86
CA THR A 2 12.11 30.34 -18.04
C THR A 2 12.11 29.97 -16.53
N LYS A 3 12.34 30.96 -15.64
CA LYS A 3 12.29 30.75 -14.18
C LYS A 3 10.92 30.18 -13.73
N ALA A 4 9.84 30.57 -14.39
CA ALA A 4 8.47 30.13 -14.10
C ALA A 4 8.27 28.63 -14.37
N THR A 5 8.76 28.10 -15.49
CA THR A 5 8.65 26.67 -15.81
C THR A 5 9.39 25.77 -14.84
N ARG A 6 10.54 26.24 -14.32
CA ARG A 6 11.33 25.48 -13.33
C ARG A 6 10.70 25.48 -11.93
N ALA A 7 10.06 26.58 -11.53
CA ALA A 7 9.31 26.63 -10.26
C ALA A 7 8.08 25.70 -10.31
N ALA A 8 7.32 25.73 -11.39
CA ALA A 8 6.21 24.81 -11.61
C ALA A 8 6.65 23.34 -11.55
N GLN A 9 7.77 22.98 -12.18
CA GLN A 9 8.30 21.63 -12.18
C GLN A 9 8.62 21.12 -10.75
N THR A 10 9.24 21.97 -9.92
CA THR A 10 9.55 21.59 -8.53
C THR A 10 8.27 21.43 -7.69
N THR A 11 7.27 22.27 -7.90
CA THR A 11 5.96 22.15 -7.23
C THR A 11 5.27 20.84 -7.60
N TRP A 12 5.32 20.44 -8.88
CA TRP A 12 4.76 19.16 -9.32
C TRP A 12 5.46 17.94 -8.70
N LEU A 13 6.77 17.99 -8.49
CA LEU A 13 7.50 16.91 -7.81
C LEU A 13 7.04 16.76 -6.35
N ILE A 14 6.81 17.87 -5.66
CA ILE A 14 6.29 17.85 -4.28
C ILE A 14 4.88 17.27 -4.25
N ILE A 15 3.99 17.73 -5.12
CA ILE A 15 2.61 17.21 -5.21
C ILE A 15 2.64 15.71 -5.50
N LEU A 16 3.48 15.27 -6.45
CA LEU A 16 3.62 13.88 -6.82
C LEU A 16 4.10 13.03 -5.63
N SER A 17 5.06 13.51 -4.84
CA SER A 17 5.53 12.80 -3.65
C SER A 17 4.44 12.66 -2.58
N LEU A 18 3.61 13.71 -2.38
CA LEU A 18 2.51 13.69 -1.43
C LEU A 18 1.35 12.79 -1.87
N ILE A 19 1.03 12.74 -3.16
CA ILE A 19 -0.04 11.88 -3.67
C ILE A 19 0.39 10.42 -3.70
N SER A 20 1.61 10.14 -4.13
CA SER A 20 2.08 8.76 -4.30
C SER A 20 2.21 7.98 -2.99
N GLN A 21 2.54 8.65 -1.87
CA GLN A 21 2.55 8.00 -0.56
C GLN A 21 1.15 7.52 -0.12
N LEU A 22 0.07 8.14 -0.62
CA LEU A 22 -1.29 7.71 -0.31
C LEU A 22 -1.59 6.30 -0.83
N ALA A 23 -0.86 5.81 -1.84
CA ALA A 23 -1.03 4.43 -2.33
C ALA A 23 -0.79 3.39 -1.23
N VAL A 24 0.18 3.62 -0.34
CA VAL A 24 0.46 2.73 0.82
C VAL A 24 -0.68 2.80 1.84
N TRP A 25 -1.24 4.00 2.09
CA TRP A 25 -2.37 4.17 3.00
C TRP A 25 -3.66 3.55 2.45
N VAL A 26 -3.89 3.70 1.14
CA VAL A 26 -5.02 3.03 0.47
C VAL A 26 -4.85 1.51 0.56
N ALA A 27 -3.64 1.00 0.37
CA ALA A 27 -3.33 -0.42 0.55
C ALA A 27 -3.66 -0.88 1.99
N LEU A 28 -3.19 -0.14 2.99
CA LEU A 28 -3.45 -0.42 4.40
C LEU A 28 -4.96 -0.47 4.69
N VAL A 29 -5.68 0.61 4.35
CA VAL A 29 -7.11 0.73 4.66
C VAL A 29 -7.92 -0.30 3.87
N SER A 30 -7.62 -0.52 2.60
CA SER A 30 -8.34 -1.47 1.76
C SER A 30 -8.16 -2.93 2.20
N GLN A 31 -7.01 -3.29 2.79
CA GLN A 31 -6.75 -4.66 3.21
C GLN A 31 -7.04 -4.92 4.69
N TYR A 32 -6.86 -3.92 5.56
CA TYR A 32 -6.93 -4.12 7.02
C TYR A 32 -7.96 -3.20 7.71
N GLY A 33 -8.57 -2.25 6.99
CA GLY A 33 -9.42 -1.19 7.58
C GLY A 33 -10.75 -1.66 8.13
N ASP A 34 -11.30 -2.78 7.68
CA ASP A 34 -12.54 -3.33 8.20
C ASP A 34 -12.38 -4.81 8.59
N SER A 35 -12.45 -5.05 9.89
CA SER A 35 -12.40 -6.41 10.43
C SER A 35 -13.68 -7.23 10.10
N ARG A 36 -14.80 -6.56 9.80
CA ARG A 36 -16.07 -7.21 9.41
C ARG A 36 -16.07 -7.68 7.95
N GLU A 37 -15.25 -7.07 7.09
CA GLU A 37 -15.03 -7.54 5.71
C GLU A 37 -14.00 -8.69 5.63
N MET A 38 -13.52 -9.20 6.77
CA MET A 38 -12.58 -10.32 6.75
C MET A 38 -13.11 -11.50 5.92
N ASP A 39 -14.36 -11.86 6.15
CA ASP A 39 -15.00 -12.94 5.44
C ASP A 39 -15.31 -12.60 3.98
N GLY A 40 -15.70 -11.35 3.69
CA GLY A 40 -16.12 -10.94 2.35
C GLY A 40 -15.04 -11.03 1.27
N LYS A 41 -13.78 -10.74 1.61
CA LYS A 41 -12.67 -10.84 0.64
C LYS A 41 -12.29 -12.29 0.35
N CYS A 42 -12.29 -13.14 1.36
CA CYS A 42 -12.08 -14.55 1.18
C CYS A 42 -13.28 -15.19 0.45
N PHE A 43 -14.53 -14.80 0.76
CA PHE A 43 -15.71 -15.27 0.00
C PHE A 43 -15.62 -14.90 -1.48
N GLY A 44 -15.18 -13.68 -1.80
CA GLY A 44 -15.04 -13.21 -3.19
C GLY A 44 -13.93 -13.90 -3.98
N SER A 45 -12.99 -14.57 -3.32
CA SER A 45 -11.88 -15.30 -3.95
C SER A 45 -12.00 -16.84 -3.82
N MET A 46 -13.16 -17.34 -3.40
CA MET A 46 -13.41 -18.75 -3.18
C MET A 46 -13.34 -19.53 -4.52
N PRO A 47 -12.49 -20.57 -4.62
CA PRO A 47 -12.48 -21.46 -5.79
C PRO A 47 -13.75 -22.32 -5.85
N ALA A 48 -14.18 -22.66 -7.07
CA ALA A 48 -15.39 -23.48 -7.28
C ALA A 48 -15.28 -24.94 -6.74
N THR A 49 -14.10 -25.37 -6.32
CA THR A 49 -13.82 -26.71 -5.77
C THR A 49 -13.95 -26.81 -4.26
N VAL A 50 -14.29 -25.70 -3.60
CA VAL A 50 -14.41 -25.58 -2.14
C VAL A 50 -15.83 -25.84 -1.70
N ASP A 51 -16.00 -26.46 -0.54
CA ASP A 51 -17.31 -26.64 0.10
C ASP A 51 -17.78 -25.30 0.70
N GLU A 52 -18.92 -24.78 0.22
CA GLU A 52 -19.49 -23.50 0.67
C GLU A 52 -19.87 -23.50 2.17
N GLY A 53 -19.94 -24.67 2.80
CA GLY A 53 -20.26 -24.82 4.23
C GLY A 53 -19.04 -24.87 5.15
N SER A 54 -17.83 -24.96 4.62
CA SER A 54 -16.61 -25.10 5.41
C SER A 54 -16.14 -23.78 6.03
N PRO A 55 -15.57 -23.81 7.24
CA PRO A 55 -15.03 -22.63 7.88
C PRO A 55 -13.83 -22.10 7.07
N ILE A 56 -13.85 -20.81 6.77
CA ILE A 56 -12.76 -20.13 6.09
C ILE A 56 -11.78 -19.61 7.14
N MET A 57 -10.52 -20.07 7.09
CA MET A 57 -9.47 -19.50 7.92
C MET A 57 -8.73 -18.41 7.12
N ALA A 58 -8.75 -17.19 7.64
CA ALA A 58 -8.05 -16.05 7.02
C ALA A 58 -6.90 -15.61 7.90
N ASP A 59 -5.69 -15.63 7.35
CA ASP A 59 -4.49 -15.13 8.01
C ASP A 59 -3.97 -13.85 7.34
N VAL A 60 -3.52 -12.88 8.14
CA VAL A 60 -3.00 -11.60 7.63
C VAL A 60 -1.58 -11.78 7.17
N THR A 61 -1.27 -11.31 5.96
CA THR A 61 0.07 -11.41 5.39
C THR A 61 0.69 -10.03 5.17
N PHE A 62 1.99 -9.91 5.50
CA PHE A 62 2.75 -8.70 5.23
C PHE A 62 3.08 -8.57 3.73
N MET A 63 3.48 -9.69 3.12
CA MET A 63 3.82 -9.78 1.68
C MET A 63 3.22 -11.04 1.07
N PRO A 64 2.34 -10.86 0.09
CA PRO A 64 1.67 -9.62 -0.35
C PRO A 64 0.82 -9.00 0.76
N ILE A 65 0.58 -7.66 0.66
CA ILE A 65 -0.27 -6.91 1.60
C ILE A 65 -1.70 -7.39 1.43
N GLY A 66 -2.14 -8.29 2.31
CA GLY A 66 -3.45 -8.92 2.15
C GLY A 66 -3.69 -10.03 3.14
N ARG A 67 -4.31 -11.10 2.65
CA ARG A 67 -4.69 -12.25 3.46
C ARG A 67 -4.44 -13.56 2.73
N ALA A 68 -4.00 -14.56 3.47
CA ALA A 68 -4.00 -15.95 3.06
C ALA A 68 -5.33 -16.58 3.49
N CYS A 69 -6.20 -16.88 2.54
CA CYS A 69 -7.47 -17.54 2.78
C CYS A 69 -7.28 -19.07 2.60
N VAL A 70 -7.50 -19.81 3.65
CA VAL A 70 -7.40 -21.29 3.64
C VAL A 70 -8.81 -21.86 3.57
N TYR A 71 -9.05 -22.68 2.55
CA TYR A 71 -10.33 -23.36 2.30
C TYR A 71 -10.15 -24.87 2.38
N GLU A 72 -11.18 -25.57 2.86
CA GLU A 72 -11.24 -27.02 2.79
C GLU A 72 -11.81 -27.45 1.42
N GLU A 73 -11.12 -28.40 0.77
CA GLU A 73 -11.52 -28.91 -0.52
C GLU A 73 -12.50 -30.09 -0.35
N THR A 74 -13.53 -30.17 -1.20
CA THR A 74 -14.50 -31.30 -1.21
C THR A 74 -13.86 -32.66 -1.43
N SER A 75 -12.66 -32.73 -2.02
CA SER A 75 -11.86 -33.94 -2.22
C SER A 75 -11.06 -34.38 -0.99
N GLY A 76 -11.07 -33.59 0.09
CA GLY A 76 -10.22 -33.78 1.27
C GLY A 76 -8.84 -33.19 1.05
N GLY A 77 -8.57 -32.06 1.68
CA GLY A 77 -7.35 -31.26 1.59
C GLY A 77 -7.62 -29.81 1.89
N SER A 78 -6.60 -28.95 1.83
CA SER A 78 -6.76 -27.51 2.01
C SER A 78 -6.10 -26.77 0.86
N ILE A 79 -6.78 -25.75 0.35
CA ILE A 79 -6.25 -24.83 -0.67
C ILE A 79 -6.06 -23.45 -0.01
N THR A 80 -4.87 -22.86 -0.20
CA THR A 80 -4.58 -21.51 0.25
C THR A 80 -4.59 -20.54 -0.93
N VAL A 81 -5.47 -19.56 -0.91
CA VAL A 81 -5.55 -18.48 -1.89
C VAL A 81 -5.05 -17.18 -1.27
N GLN A 82 -4.03 -16.59 -1.90
CA GLN A 82 -3.45 -15.34 -1.44
C GLN A 82 -4.12 -14.16 -2.12
N THR A 83 -4.60 -13.20 -1.34
CA THR A 83 -5.20 -11.94 -1.83
C THR A 83 -4.20 -10.79 -1.78
N GLY A 84 -4.52 -9.67 -2.45
CA GLY A 84 -3.81 -8.40 -2.29
C GLY A 84 -2.57 -8.21 -3.18
N HIS A 85 -2.33 -9.03 -4.20
CA HIS A 85 -1.22 -8.86 -5.13
C HIS A 85 -1.22 -7.49 -5.82
N ASP A 86 -2.36 -7.08 -6.40
CA ASP A 86 -2.47 -5.82 -7.13
C ASP A 86 -2.24 -4.61 -6.21
N VAL A 87 -2.76 -4.69 -4.99
CA VAL A 87 -2.61 -3.66 -3.97
C VAL A 87 -1.15 -3.55 -3.53
N THR A 88 -0.45 -4.67 -3.41
CA THR A 88 0.98 -4.71 -3.10
C THR A 88 1.81 -4.05 -4.19
N ILE A 89 1.52 -4.36 -5.46
CA ILE A 89 2.18 -3.72 -6.61
C ILE A 89 1.94 -2.21 -6.58
N ALA A 90 0.70 -1.77 -6.36
CA ALA A 90 0.36 -0.35 -6.28
C ALA A 90 1.10 0.36 -5.12
N ALA A 91 1.23 -0.29 -3.95
CA ALA A 91 1.99 0.25 -2.81
C ALA A 91 3.48 0.39 -3.11
N PHE A 92 4.09 -0.60 -3.79
CA PHE A 92 5.49 -0.51 -4.21
C PHE A 92 5.72 0.56 -5.26
N LEU A 93 4.85 0.68 -6.26
CA LEU A 93 4.93 1.74 -7.27
C LEU A 93 4.78 3.12 -6.63
N GLY A 94 3.80 3.29 -5.73
CA GLY A 94 3.63 4.53 -4.97
C GLY A 94 4.87 4.86 -4.14
N THR A 95 5.47 3.87 -3.49
CA THR A 95 6.72 4.03 -2.73
C THR A 95 7.86 4.49 -3.63
N ALA A 96 8.08 3.85 -4.77
CA ALA A 96 9.14 4.20 -5.71
C ALA A 96 8.97 5.62 -6.26
N VAL A 97 7.74 6.00 -6.63
CA VAL A 97 7.42 7.36 -7.11
C VAL A 97 7.61 8.38 -6.00
N CYS A 98 7.17 8.10 -4.76
CA CYS A 98 7.37 8.99 -3.62
C CYS A 98 8.86 9.26 -3.34
N LEU A 99 9.66 8.20 -3.30
CA LEU A 99 11.10 8.29 -3.06
C LEU A 99 11.81 9.09 -4.17
N THR A 100 11.57 8.75 -5.42
CA THR A 100 12.21 9.42 -6.56
C THR A 100 11.81 10.89 -6.67
N ALA A 101 10.53 11.22 -6.48
CA ALA A 101 10.03 12.58 -6.49
C ALA A 101 10.59 13.40 -5.32
N SER A 102 10.69 12.83 -4.11
CA SER A 102 11.26 13.48 -2.94
C SER A 102 12.76 13.77 -3.11
N ILE A 103 13.53 12.80 -3.60
CA ILE A 103 14.95 12.97 -3.90
C ILE A 103 15.15 14.05 -4.98
N ALA A 104 14.37 13.98 -6.07
CA ALA A 104 14.43 14.98 -7.15
C ALA A 104 14.09 16.40 -6.64
N ALA A 105 13.11 16.54 -5.74
CA ALA A 105 12.81 17.82 -5.10
C ALA A 105 13.99 18.32 -4.25
N TRP A 106 14.65 17.44 -3.48
CA TRP A 106 15.81 17.82 -2.66
C TRP A 106 17.07 18.16 -3.46
N VAL A 107 17.29 17.54 -4.60
CA VAL A 107 18.36 17.95 -5.53
C VAL A 107 18.20 19.43 -5.93
N HIS A 108 16.96 19.91 -5.97
CA HIS A 108 16.64 21.31 -6.27
C HIS A 108 16.51 22.20 -5.01
N TRP A 109 17.09 21.79 -3.86
CA TRP A 109 16.99 22.43 -2.55
C TRP A 109 17.16 23.95 -2.54
N LYS A 110 18.14 24.45 -3.31
CA LYS A 110 18.46 25.90 -3.39
C LYS A 110 17.32 26.73 -3.99
N ARG A 111 16.34 26.09 -4.64
CA ARG A 111 15.21 26.74 -5.32
C ARG A 111 13.92 26.67 -4.54
N LEU A 112 13.92 25.88 -3.47
CA LEU A 112 12.74 25.65 -2.61
C LEU A 112 12.62 26.74 -1.56
N THR A 113 11.40 27.18 -1.31
CA THR A 113 11.09 27.99 -0.12
C THR A 113 11.25 27.14 1.15
N PRO A 114 11.43 27.74 2.34
CA PRO A 114 11.55 26.97 3.59
C PRO A 114 10.41 25.97 3.81
N MET A 115 9.17 26.34 3.52
CA MET A 115 8.01 25.47 3.61
C MET A 115 8.08 24.30 2.61
N GLN A 116 8.47 24.56 1.37
CA GLN A 116 8.59 23.51 0.35
C GLN A 116 9.70 22.48 0.64
N ARG A 117 10.69 22.85 1.45
CA ARG A 117 11.76 21.93 1.87
C ARG A 117 11.28 20.86 2.85
N LEU A 118 10.27 21.18 3.65
CA LEU A 118 9.70 20.27 4.65
C LEU A 118 8.77 19.23 3.99
N LEU A 119 8.04 19.59 2.93
CA LEU A 119 7.00 18.76 2.35
C LEU A 119 7.49 17.36 1.87
N PRO A 120 8.64 17.23 1.18
CA PRO A 120 9.17 15.90 0.84
C PRO A 120 9.51 15.06 2.09
N GLY A 121 10.00 15.71 3.16
CA GLY A 121 10.25 15.05 4.45
C GLY A 121 8.97 14.55 5.10
N VAL A 122 7.91 15.34 5.06
CA VAL A 122 6.57 14.95 5.54
C VAL A 122 6.03 13.77 4.73
N ALA A 123 6.16 13.79 3.40
CA ALA A 123 5.74 12.67 2.55
C ALA A 123 6.48 11.38 2.91
N LEU A 124 7.80 11.44 3.09
CA LEU A 124 8.60 10.27 3.49
C LEU A 124 8.27 9.78 4.90
N PHE A 125 7.97 10.68 5.83
CA PHE A 125 7.54 10.32 7.18
C PHE A 125 6.21 9.53 7.14
N PHE A 126 5.21 10.01 6.42
CA PHE A 126 3.94 9.30 6.28
C PHE A 126 4.07 8.01 5.48
N LEU A 127 4.98 7.94 4.49
CA LEU A 127 5.30 6.72 3.78
C LEU A 127 5.86 5.66 4.75
N ALA A 128 6.83 6.04 5.58
CA ALA A 128 7.42 5.15 6.59
C ALA A 128 6.38 4.69 7.62
N LEU A 129 5.54 5.60 8.12
CA LEU A 129 4.44 5.25 9.02
C LEU A 129 3.47 4.23 8.38
N GLY A 130 3.12 4.41 7.12
CA GLY A 130 2.25 3.48 6.39
C GLY A 130 2.85 2.06 6.38
N TRP A 131 4.12 1.91 6.02
CA TRP A 131 4.81 0.63 6.00
C TRP A 131 4.97 0.00 7.40
N ILE A 132 5.30 0.81 8.42
CA ILE A 132 5.37 0.35 9.81
C ILE A 132 4.00 -0.16 10.27
N THR A 133 2.92 0.53 9.93
CA THR A 133 1.56 0.13 10.31
C THR A 133 1.16 -1.18 9.63
N ILE A 134 1.49 -1.37 8.34
CA ILE A 134 1.28 -2.65 7.63
C ILE A 134 2.03 -3.78 8.33
N TRP A 135 3.31 -3.55 8.67
CA TRP A 135 4.13 -4.53 9.36
C TRP A 135 3.57 -4.88 10.75
N LEU A 136 3.15 -3.88 11.54
CA LEU A 136 2.55 -4.09 12.85
C LEU A 136 1.25 -4.91 12.78
N HIS A 137 0.39 -4.65 11.79
CA HIS A 137 -0.83 -5.43 11.60
C HIS A 137 -0.53 -6.90 11.24
N ALA A 138 0.50 -7.16 10.46
CA ALA A 138 0.90 -8.52 10.12
C ALA A 138 1.63 -9.24 11.28
N ALA A 139 2.28 -8.49 12.18
CA ALA A 139 3.04 -9.05 13.31
C ALA A 139 2.21 -9.21 14.60
N ALA A 140 1.03 -8.59 14.68
CA ALA A 140 0.20 -8.56 15.90
C ALA A 140 -0.60 -9.85 16.15
N ARG A 141 -0.20 -10.99 15.59
CA ARG A 141 -0.84 -12.31 15.76
C ARG A 141 0.07 -13.33 16.42
#